data_b685e34f56b35a701b709f4158b5d009
#
_entry.id   b685e34f56b35a701b709f4158b5d009
#
_cell.length_a   1.000
_cell.length_b   1.000
_cell.length_c   1.000
_cell.angle_alpha   90.00
_cell.angle_beta   90.00
_cell.angle_gamma   90.00
#
_symmetry.space_group_name_H-M   'P 1'
#
loop_
_entity.id
_entity.type
_entity.pdbx_description
1 polymer ?
#
loop_
_entity_poly.entity_id
_entity_poly.type
_entity_poly.pdbx_seq_one_letter_code
_entity_poly.pdbx_strand_id
1 'polypeptide(L)' 'MNKIVPSLKKGDEKKLLFAYKILEEFSQHDLPVVRFNCRKAKNELWQALFELDLLPSS' A
#
# COMPACT_ATOMS: atom_id res chain seq x y z
N MET A 1 -2.02 27.10 -18.83
CA MET A 1 -1.05 26.30 -18.24
C MET A 1 -1.52 24.88 -17.99
N ASN A 2 -0.74 23.93 -18.43
CA ASN A 2 -1.14 22.56 -18.25
C ASN A 2 -0.82 22.06 -16.88
N LYS A 3 -1.82 21.52 -16.26
CA LYS A 3 -1.59 20.83 -15.03
C LYS A 3 -1.40 19.38 -15.34
N ILE A 4 -0.25 18.89 -15.00
CA ILE A 4 0.00 17.48 -15.15
C ILE A 4 -0.47 16.84 -13.86
N VAL A 5 -1.55 16.09 -13.97
CA VAL A 5 -2.05 15.37 -12.81
C VAL A 5 -1.20 14.11 -12.68
N PRO A 6 -0.52 13.93 -11.55
CA PRO A 6 0.24 12.72 -11.35
C PRO A 6 -0.66 11.50 -11.43
N SER A 7 -0.21 10.52 -12.15
CA SER A 7 -0.96 9.29 -12.26
C SER A 7 0.00 8.11 -12.17
N LEU A 8 -0.57 6.95 -11.94
CA LEU A 8 0.23 5.74 -11.84
C LEU A 8 0.78 5.37 -13.20
N LYS A 9 2.04 4.98 -13.21
CA LYS A 9 2.65 4.47 -14.41
C LYS A 9 2.36 2.99 -14.53
N LYS A 10 2.64 2.47 -15.73
CA LYS A 10 2.48 1.06 -15.97
C LYS A 10 3.33 0.27 -14.98
N GLY A 11 2.71 -0.67 -14.31
CA GLY A 11 3.40 -1.50 -13.33
C GLY A 11 3.36 -0.97 -11.92
N ASP A 12 2.98 0.30 -11.73
CA ASP A 12 2.91 0.87 -10.38
C ASP A 12 1.87 0.18 -9.53
N GLU A 13 0.75 -0.21 -10.13
CA GLU A 13 -0.29 -0.91 -9.39
C GLU A 13 0.23 -2.19 -8.76
N LYS A 14 0.93 -2.97 -9.57
CA LYS A 14 1.47 -4.24 -9.08
C LYS A 14 2.47 -4.02 -7.96
N LYS A 15 3.29 -3.00 -8.10
CA LYS A 15 4.29 -2.69 -7.07
C LYS A 15 3.64 -2.27 -5.77
N LEU A 16 2.60 -1.46 -5.87
CA LEU A 16 1.88 -1.01 -4.68
C LEU A 16 1.17 -2.17 -3.98
N LEU A 17 0.55 -3.04 -4.75
CA LEU A 17 -0.12 -4.20 -4.18
C LEU A 17 0.88 -5.16 -3.57
N PHE A 18 2.05 -5.29 -4.19
CA PHE A 18 3.11 -6.13 -3.66
C PHE A 18 3.63 -5.56 -2.34
N ALA A 19 3.83 -4.25 -2.29
CA ALA A 19 4.26 -3.60 -1.06
C ALA A 19 3.25 -3.80 0.06
N TYR A 20 1.97 -3.70 -0.27
CA TYR A 20 0.91 -3.93 0.69
C TYR A 20 0.98 -5.35 1.24
N LYS A 21 1.17 -6.32 0.38
CA LYS A 21 1.27 -7.71 0.80
C LYS A 21 2.45 -7.95 1.72
N ILE A 22 3.58 -7.33 1.42
CA ILE A 22 4.75 -7.46 2.26
C ILE A 22 4.49 -6.86 3.63
N LEU A 23 3.87 -5.69 3.67
CA LEU A 23 3.55 -5.05 4.94
C LEU A 23 2.54 -5.87 5.74
N GLU A 24 1.59 -6.49 5.05
CA GLU A 24 0.62 -7.35 5.70
C GLU A 24 1.32 -8.54 6.35
N GLU A 25 2.27 -9.10 5.66
CA GLU A 25 3.06 -10.22 6.17
C GLU A 25 3.82 -9.82 7.43
N PHE A 26 4.52 -8.68 7.36
CA PHE A 26 5.30 -8.21 8.48
C PHE A 26 4.46 -7.65 9.62
N SER A 27 3.19 -7.35 9.36
CA SER A 27 2.30 -6.92 10.43
C SER A 27 1.99 -8.05 11.40
N GLN A 28 2.43 -9.27 11.07
CA GLN A 28 2.30 -10.42 11.95
C GLN A 28 3.66 -10.92 12.45
N HIS A 29 4.69 -10.08 12.28
CA HIS A 29 6.03 -10.45 12.70
C HIS A 29 6.13 -10.58 14.22
N ASP A 30 7.03 -11.44 14.67
CA ASP A 30 7.20 -11.70 16.10
C ASP A 30 7.78 -10.50 16.86
N LEU A 31 8.62 -9.71 16.20
CA LEU A 31 9.19 -8.53 16.84
C LEU A 31 8.15 -7.41 16.92
N PRO A 32 7.82 -6.94 18.13
CA PRO A 32 6.77 -5.92 18.26
C PRO A 32 7.04 -4.64 17.48
N VAL A 33 8.29 -4.18 17.44
CA VAL A 33 8.60 -2.96 16.71
C VAL A 33 8.33 -3.12 15.22
N VAL A 34 8.59 -4.30 14.68
CA VAL A 34 8.30 -4.57 13.28
C VAL A 34 6.79 -4.72 13.07
N ARG A 35 6.16 -5.51 13.93
CA ARG A 35 4.73 -5.79 13.82
C ARG A 35 3.89 -4.53 13.87
N PHE A 36 4.13 -3.68 14.87
CA PHE A 36 3.31 -2.48 15.04
C PHE A 36 3.57 -1.45 13.96
N ASN A 37 4.82 -1.24 13.60
CA ASN A 37 5.12 -0.24 12.58
C ASN A 37 4.68 -0.68 11.19
N CYS A 38 4.80 -1.96 10.88
CA CYS A 38 4.34 -2.44 9.58
C CYS A 38 2.83 -2.47 9.49
N ARG A 39 2.15 -2.71 10.61
CA ARG A 39 0.70 -2.66 10.63
C ARG A 39 0.22 -1.23 10.38
N LYS A 40 0.88 -0.27 10.99
CA LYS A 40 0.55 1.13 10.79
C LYS A 40 0.81 1.53 9.34
N ALA A 41 1.96 1.14 8.80
CA ALA A 41 2.30 1.43 7.41
C ALA A 41 1.32 0.77 6.46
N LYS A 42 0.91 -0.46 6.77
CA LYS A 42 -0.08 -1.16 5.95
C LYS A 42 -1.39 -0.39 5.90
N ASN A 43 -1.83 0.10 7.04
CA ASN A 43 -3.08 0.84 7.10
C ASN A 43 -3.01 2.14 6.31
N GLU A 44 -1.86 2.81 6.36
CA GLU A 44 -1.66 4.02 5.57
C GLU A 44 -1.66 3.71 4.07
N LEU A 45 -0.97 2.65 3.69
CA LEU A 45 -0.95 2.25 2.30
C LEU A 45 -2.33 1.80 1.82
N TRP A 46 -3.07 1.15 2.70
CA TRP A 46 -4.44 0.73 2.37
C TRP A 46 -5.29 1.92 1.98
N GLN A 47 -5.12 3.04 2.70
CA GLN A 47 -5.87 4.25 2.40
C GLN A 47 -5.56 4.74 0.99
N ALA A 48 -4.27 4.72 0.61
CA ALA A 48 -3.88 5.14 -0.73
C ALA A 48 -4.47 4.20 -1.79
N LEU A 49 -4.42 2.91 -1.55
CA LEU A 49 -4.97 1.94 -2.48
C LEU A 49 -6.47 2.11 -2.64
N PHE A 50 -7.14 2.40 -1.54
CA PHE A 50 -8.58 2.63 -1.57
C PHE A 50 -8.92 3.86 -2.41
N GLU A 51 -8.17 4.93 -2.20
CA GLU A 51 -8.42 6.18 -2.94
C GLU A 51 -8.10 6.05 -4.42
N LEU A 52 -7.16 5.17 -4.75
CA LEU A 52 -6.81 4.92 -6.14
C LEU A 52 -7.67 3.82 -6.78
N ASP A 53 -8.58 3.26 -6.00
CA ASP A 53 -9.49 2.20 -6.46
C ASP A 53 -8.72 0.97 -6.93
N LEU A 54 -7.66 0.64 -6.21
CA LEU A 54 -6.82 -0.50 -6.55
C LEU A 54 -7.07 -1.73 -5.70
N LEU A 55 -7.87 -1.61 -4.65
CA LEU A 55 -8.16 -2.75 -3.80
C LEU A 55 -9.06 -3.73 -4.52
N PRO A 56 -8.80 -5.02 -4.36
CA PRO A 56 -9.68 -6.01 -4.98
C PRO A 56 -11.08 -5.90 -4.41
N SER A 57 -12.05 -6.05 -5.28
CA SER A 57 -13.44 -6.12 -4.83
C SER A 57 -13.64 -7.40 -4.08
N SER A 58 -14.30 -7.32 -2.98
CA SER A 58 -14.61 -8.52 -2.23
C SER A 58 -16.03 -8.98 -2.52
#